data_48c106aec7196f65fe3303fa924aed76
#
_entry.id   48c106aec7196f65fe3303fa924aed76
#
_cell.length_a   1.000
_cell.length_b   1.000
_cell.length_c   1.000
_cell.angle_alpha   90.00
_cell.angle_beta   90.00
_cell.angle_gamma   90.00
#
_symmetry.space_group_name_H-M   'P 1'
#
loop_
_entity.id
_entity.type
_entity.pdbx_description
1 polymer ?
#
loop_
_entity_poly.entity_id
_entity_poly.type
_entity_poly.pdbx_seq_one_letter_code
_entity_poly.pdbx_strand_id
1 'polypeptide(L)'
;NLNFFFGSDENVLKRYYDCCKKFNIKNEDNIIRITADCPFLDPKLLDRLLEIRKIKNLEVITNTQPATFPDGMDISIFKFYLLKKAYLRAKKKSDLEHVTPYIYRIKNIKKENFKNKKDFSNVRITLDDQSDLNFLNFIFKELKQNIQFTYKNLNNLIIRLRKNNSDYEGNLFSNERN
;
A
#
# COMPACT_ATOMS: atom_id res chain seq x y z
N ASN A 1 4.21 20.87 -9.21
CA ASN A 1 5.52 20.60 -8.62
C ASN A 1 5.31 19.68 -7.42
N LEU A 2 6.04 18.55 -7.37
CA LEU A 2 6.07 17.66 -6.22
C LEU A 2 7.27 18.04 -5.34
N ASN A 3 7.05 18.06 -4.04
CA ASN A 3 8.14 18.16 -3.07
C ASN A 3 8.82 16.80 -2.94
N PHE A 4 10.14 16.80 -2.78
CA PHE A 4 10.91 15.58 -2.56
C PHE A 4 11.87 15.74 -1.37
N PHE A 5 12.25 14.62 -0.81
CA PHE A 5 13.12 14.53 0.35
C PHE A 5 14.06 13.32 0.22
N PHE A 6 15.35 13.55 0.35
CA PHE A 6 16.36 12.51 0.45
C PHE A 6 16.62 12.21 1.92
N GLY A 7 16.61 10.94 2.30
CA GLY A 7 16.83 10.48 3.67
C GLY A 7 17.52 9.13 3.71
N SER A 8 17.51 8.46 4.87
CA SER A 8 18.17 7.18 5.05
C SER A 8 17.60 6.11 4.11
N ASP A 9 18.48 5.35 3.45
CA ASP A 9 18.09 4.22 2.60
C ASP A 9 17.78 2.98 3.46
N GLU A 10 18.57 2.72 4.50
CA GLU A 10 18.41 1.56 5.36
C GLU A 10 17.27 1.72 6.39
N ASN A 11 17.02 2.94 6.86
CA ASN A 11 15.99 3.22 7.86
C ASN A 11 14.87 4.06 7.26
N VAL A 12 13.93 3.37 6.59
CA VAL A 12 12.79 4.01 5.93
C VAL A 12 11.87 4.71 6.93
N LEU A 13 11.68 4.16 8.15
CA LEU A 13 10.92 4.81 9.21
C LEU A 13 11.53 6.18 9.58
N LYS A 14 12.85 6.26 9.72
CA LYS A 14 13.55 7.51 9.95
C LYS A 14 13.36 8.48 8.78
N ARG A 15 13.47 8.01 7.54
CA ARG A 15 13.25 8.82 6.33
C ARG A 15 11.85 9.45 6.33
N TYR A 16 10.80 8.69 6.64
CA TYR A 16 9.44 9.21 6.78
C TYR A 16 9.33 10.28 7.87
N TYR A 17 9.91 10.00 9.05
CA TYR A 17 9.87 10.95 10.16
C TYR A 17 10.59 12.26 9.84
N ASP A 18 11.81 12.19 9.29
CA ASP A 18 12.61 13.38 8.94
C ASP A 18 11.94 14.19 7.83
N CYS A 19 11.32 13.53 6.83
CA CYS A 19 10.52 14.16 5.80
C CYS A 19 9.35 14.96 6.41
N CYS A 20 8.59 14.35 7.29
CA CYS A 20 7.49 15.01 7.98
C CYS A 20 7.97 16.21 8.81
N LYS A 21 9.12 16.10 9.45
CA LYS A 21 9.73 17.21 10.20
C LYS A 21 10.13 18.37 9.28
N LYS A 22 10.77 18.07 8.15
CA LYS A 22 11.16 19.08 7.14
C LYS A 22 9.96 19.89 6.64
N PHE A 23 8.83 19.22 6.43
CA PHE A 23 7.61 19.87 5.91
C PHE A 23 6.64 20.32 7.02
N ASN A 24 7.09 20.39 8.28
CA ASN A 24 6.34 20.89 9.42
C ASN A 24 4.98 20.21 9.65
N ILE A 25 4.88 18.91 9.34
CA ILE A 25 3.68 18.10 9.56
C ILE A 25 3.32 18.08 11.05
N LYS A 26 2.04 18.29 11.36
CA LYS A 26 1.53 18.36 12.73
C LYS A 26 1.07 16.99 13.23
N ASN A 27 0.99 16.81 14.56
CA ASN A 27 0.62 15.52 15.16
C ASN A 27 -0.70 14.96 14.64
N GLU A 28 -1.66 15.84 14.33
CA GLU A 28 -2.99 15.46 13.87
C GLU A 28 -3.11 15.29 12.35
N ASP A 29 -2.06 15.64 11.60
CA ASP A 29 -2.04 15.46 10.17
C ASP A 29 -2.00 13.97 9.79
N ASN A 30 -2.51 13.67 8.62
CA ASN A 30 -2.52 12.32 8.08
C ASN A 30 -1.29 12.07 7.22
N ILE A 31 -0.65 10.95 7.49
CA ILE A 31 0.38 10.39 6.63
C ILE A 31 -0.28 9.30 5.79
N ILE A 32 -0.12 9.40 4.48
CA ILE A 32 -0.53 8.36 3.53
C ILE A 32 0.76 7.67 3.05
N ARG A 33 0.90 6.38 3.36
CA ARG A 33 2.00 5.57 2.87
C ARG A 33 1.54 4.75 1.67
N ILE A 34 2.16 5.00 0.56
CA ILE A 34 2.15 4.19 -0.66
C ILE A 34 3.60 3.96 -1.08
N THR A 35 3.88 2.93 -1.87
CA THR A 35 5.23 2.60 -2.34
C THR A 35 5.34 2.80 -3.85
N ALA A 36 6.53 3.16 -4.33
CA ALA A 36 6.76 3.55 -5.71
C ALA A 36 6.72 2.37 -6.69
N ASP A 37 6.86 1.17 -6.18
CA ASP A 37 6.74 -0.12 -6.88
C ASP A 37 5.30 -0.55 -7.16
N CYS A 38 4.31 0.28 -6.83
CA CYS A 38 2.87 0.00 -6.95
C CYS A 38 2.20 0.82 -8.08
N PRO A 39 2.53 0.59 -9.37
CA PRO A 39 2.05 1.45 -10.47
C PRO A 39 0.54 1.32 -10.74
N PHE A 40 -0.11 0.27 -10.26
CA PHE A 40 -1.54 0.02 -10.40
C PHE A 40 -2.37 0.38 -9.16
N LEU A 41 -1.85 1.25 -8.29
CA LEU A 41 -2.63 1.75 -7.16
C LEU A 41 -3.86 2.53 -7.66
N ASP A 42 -5.04 2.14 -7.17
CA ASP A 42 -6.30 2.80 -7.54
C ASP A 42 -6.54 4.05 -6.67
N PRO A 43 -6.58 5.27 -7.26
CA PRO A 43 -6.87 6.49 -6.51
C PRO A 43 -8.24 6.46 -5.81
N LYS A 44 -9.25 5.79 -6.41
CA LYS A 44 -10.59 5.66 -5.79
C LYS A 44 -10.57 4.75 -4.56
N LEU A 45 -9.65 3.79 -4.51
CA LEU A 45 -9.44 2.99 -3.30
C LEU A 45 -8.87 3.87 -2.18
N LEU A 46 -7.92 4.74 -2.49
CA LEU A 46 -7.37 5.70 -1.54
C LEU A 46 -8.47 6.66 -1.03
N ASP A 47 -9.26 7.24 -1.93
CA ASP A 47 -10.38 8.13 -1.57
C ASP A 47 -11.36 7.42 -0.63
N ARG A 48 -11.66 6.14 -0.90
CA ARG A 48 -12.55 5.34 -0.06
C ARG A 48 -11.99 5.13 1.35
N LEU A 49 -10.69 4.86 1.48
CA LEU A 49 -10.06 4.73 2.80
C LEU A 49 -10.10 6.06 3.56
N LEU A 50 -9.83 7.18 2.89
CA LEU A 50 -9.89 8.52 3.48
C LEU A 50 -11.31 8.85 4.00
N GLU A 51 -12.33 8.53 3.21
CA GLU A 51 -13.74 8.72 3.59
C GLU A 51 -14.10 7.90 4.85
N ILE A 52 -13.82 6.60 4.85
CA ILE A 52 -14.10 5.70 6.00
C ILE A 52 -13.37 6.21 7.24
N ARG A 53 -12.09 6.56 7.09
CA ARG A 53 -11.29 7.09 8.16
C ARG A 53 -11.90 8.35 8.79
N LYS A 54 -12.38 9.27 7.94
CA LYS A 54 -13.02 10.51 8.38
C LYS A 54 -14.33 10.23 9.12
N ILE A 55 -15.24 9.43 8.54
CA ILE A 55 -16.55 9.11 9.11
C ILE A 55 -16.41 8.42 10.48
N LYS A 56 -15.50 7.45 10.60
CA LYS A 56 -15.29 6.65 11.82
C LYS A 56 -14.30 7.30 12.80
N ASN A 57 -13.73 8.44 12.46
CA ASN A 57 -12.68 9.12 13.22
C ASN A 57 -11.54 8.16 13.63
N LEU A 58 -10.99 7.43 12.64
CA LEU A 58 -9.92 6.46 12.86
C LEU A 58 -8.56 7.16 12.93
N GLU A 59 -7.67 6.61 13.75
CA GLU A 59 -6.27 7.04 13.82
C GLU A 59 -5.41 6.30 12.80
N VAL A 60 -5.80 5.05 12.47
CA VAL A 60 -5.18 4.21 11.44
C VAL A 60 -6.25 3.54 10.59
N ILE A 61 -6.08 3.55 9.28
CA ILE A 61 -6.77 2.66 8.35
C ILE A 61 -5.77 2.10 7.36
N THR A 62 -5.90 0.83 7.02
CA THR A 62 -5.08 0.15 6.03
C THR A 62 -5.92 -0.88 5.27
N ASN A 63 -5.39 -1.44 4.19
CA ASN A 63 -5.95 -2.59 3.50
C ASN A 63 -5.04 -3.83 3.54
N THR A 64 -4.03 -3.82 4.45
CA THR A 64 -2.96 -4.83 4.47
C THR A 64 -3.00 -5.77 5.69
N GLN A 65 -3.95 -5.61 6.64
CA GLN A 65 -3.93 -6.32 7.93
C GLN A 65 -5.26 -7.04 8.29
N PRO A 66 -5.55 -8.22 7.77
CA PRO A 66 -4.86 -8.96 6.73
C PRO A 66 -5.11 -8.36 5.33
N ALA A 67 -4.15 -8.59 4.42
CA ALA A 67 -4.32 -8.20 3.03
C ALA A 67 -5.39 -9.07 2.35
N THR A 68 -6.18 -8.43 1.48
CA THR A 68 -7.20 -9.08 0.63
C THR A 68 -7.23 -8.45 -0.77
N PHE A 69 -6.50 -7.38 -0.97
CA PHE A 69 -6.23 -6.79 -2.27
C PHE A 69 -4.97 -7.41 -2.87
N PRO A 70 -4.76 -7.31 -4.20
CA PRO A 70 -3.48 -7.66 -4.81
C PRO A 70 -2.32 -6.92 -4.14
N ASP A 71 -1.19 -7.60 -4.01
CA ASP A 71 0.08 -6.98 -3.63
C ASP A 71 0.49 -5.96 -4.69
N GLY A 72 0.76 -4.71 -4.29
CA GLY A 72 0.89 -3.56 -5.19
C GLY A 72 -0.32 -2.61 -5.15
N MET A 73 -1.32 -2.90 -4.28
CA MET A 73 -2.42 -1.98 -3.95
C MET A 73 -2.42 -1.57 -2.48
N ASP A 74 -1.29 -1.62 -1.83
CA ASP A 74 -1.15 -1.43 -0.40
C ASP A 74 -1.25 0.06 -0.02
N ILE A 75 -2.18 0.37 0.89
CA ILE A 75 -2.42 1.72 1.41
C ILE A 75 -2.43 1.68 2.92
N SER A 76 -1.71 2.59 3.54
CA SER A 76 -1.77 2.81 4.98
C SER A 76 -1.92 4.30 5.27
N ILE A 77 -2.94 4.66 6.04
CA ILE A 77 -3.21 6.04 6.44
C ILE A 77 -3.21 6.10 7.96
N PHE A 78 -2.38 6.96 8.54
CA PHE A 78 -2.24 7.08 9.98
C PHE A 78 -1.87 8.50 10.39
N LYS A 79 -2.11 8.85 11.66
CA LYS A 79 -1.73 10.14 12.24
C LYS A 79 -0.21 10.27 12.39
N PHE A 80 0.34 11.47 12.16
CA PHE A 80 1.78 11.72 12.31
C PHE A 80 2.30 11.40 13.71
N TYR A 81 1.53 11.65 14.78
CA TYR A 81 1.96 11.31 16.13
C TYR A 81 2.25 9.80 16.31
N LEU A 82 1.58 8.92 15.54
CA LEU A 82 1.84 7.48 15.57
C LEU A 82 3.18 7.15 14.87
N LEU A 83 3.50 7.84 13.77
CA LEU A 83 4.80 7.74 13.13
C LEU A 83 5.93 8.19 14.09
N LYS A 84 5.72 9.32 14.76
CA LYS A 84 6.66 9.81 15.78
C LYS A 84 6.86 8.79 16.91
N LYS A 85 5.77 8.18 17.39
CA LYS A 85 5.82 7.12 18.41
C LYS A 85 6.57 5.89 17.92
N ALA A 86 6.36 5.48 16.66
CA ALA A 86 7.11 4.40 16.03
C ALA A 86 8.59 4.74 15.94
N TYR A 87 8.95 5.90 15.43
CA TYR A 87 10.34 6.37 15.31
C TYR A 87 11.09 6.32 16.64
N LEU A 88 10.44 6.74 17.74
CA LEU A 88 11.06 6.78 19.07
C LEU A 88 11.19 5.41 19.75
N ARG A 89 10.39 4.41 19.35
CA ARG A 89 10.25 3.16 20.12
C ARG A 89 10.51 1.88 19.31
N ALA A 90 10.45 1.93 17.98
CA ALA A 90 10.71 0.76 17.15
C ALA A 90 12.19 0.38 17.20
N LYS A 91 12.46 -0.93 17.34
CA LYS A 91 13.82 -1.48 17.40
C LYS A 91 14.02 -2.66 16.44
N LYS A 92 12.93 -3.26 15.96
CA LYS A 92 13.02 -4.41 15.06
C LYS A 92 13.40 -3.92 13.66
N LYS A 93 14.28 -4.64 12.96
CA LYS A 93 14.68 -4.33 11.58
C LYS A 93 13.45 -4.15 10.69
N SER A 94 12.48 -5.05 10.75
CA SER A 94 11.23 -4.96 9.99
C SER A 94 10.40 -3.69 10.28
N ASP A 95 10.44 -3.14 11.50
CA ASP A 95 9.76 -1.88 11.81
C ASP A 95 10.46 -0.69 11.16
N LEU A 96 11.80 -0.71 11.14
CA LEU A 96 12.62 0.36 10.57
C LEU A 96 12.51 0.39 9.04
N GLU A 97 12.41 -0.77 8.41
CA GLU A 97 12.30 -0.95 6.96
C GLU A 97 10.88 -0.69 6.43
N HIS A 98 9.86 -1.30 7.06
CA HIS A 98 8.49 -1.26 6.54
C HIS A 98 7.59 -0.18 7.17
N VAL A 99 8.09 0.62 8.13
CA VAL A 99 7.41 1.78 8.75
C VAL A 99 6.18 1.44 9.60
N THR A 100 5.23 0.70 9.06
CA THR A 100 3.90 0.48 9.63
C THR A 100 3.77 -0.66 10.64
N PRO A 101 4.64 -1.71 10.67
CA PRO A 101 4.41 -2.85 11.57
C PRO A 101 4.37 -2.46 13.04
N TYR A 102 5.21 -1.51 13.49
CA TYR A 102 5.12 -0.98 14.84
C TYR A 102 3.79 -0.27 15.10
N ILE A 103 3.33 0.55 14.16
CA ILE A 103 2.07 1.32 14.27
C ILE A 103 0.89 0.37 14.44
N TYR A 104 0.83 -0.72 13.68
CA TYR A 104 -0.26 -1.71 13.76
C TYR A 104 -0.32 -2.44 15.10
N ARG A 105 0.83 -2.57 15.80
CA ARG A 105 0.90 -3.18 17.13
C ARG A 105 0.55 -2.23 18.28
N ILE A 106 0.39 -0.93 18.04
CA ILE A 106 -0.03 0.02 19.10
C ILE A 106 -1.43 -0.35 19.57
N LYS A 107 -1.56 -0.49 20.89
CA LYS A 107 -2.84 -0.74 21.56
C LYS A 107 -3.57 0.58 21.88
N ASN A 108 -4.88 0.50 22.12
CA ASN A 108 -5.74 1.61 22.54
C ASN A 108 -5.78 2.77 21.54
N ILE A 109 -5.78 2.45 20.23
CA ILE A 109 -6.01 3.39 19.13
C ILE A 109 -7.16 2.89 18.26
N LYS A 110 -7.89 3.83 17.65
CA LYS A 110 -8.98 3.52 16.71
C LYS A 110 -8.38 3.13 15.36
N LYS A 111 -8.41 1.84 15.04
CA LYS A 111 -7.85 1.31 13.79
C LYS A 111 -8.81 0.36 13.10
N GLU A 112 -8.77 0.37 11.78
CA GLU A 112 -9.58 -0.52 10.93
C GLU A 112 -8.77 -1.04 9.74
N ASN A 113 -9.12 -2.24 9.30
CA ASN A 113 -8.62 -2.81 8.05
C ASN A 113 -9.73 -2.87 7.02
N PHE A 114 -9.54 -2.23 5.88
CA PHE A 114 -10.48 -2.27 4.76
C PHE A 114 -10.22 -3.50 3.90
N LYS A 115 -11.21 -4.39 3.83
CA LYS A 115 -11.11 -5.66 3.11
C LYS A 115 -11.78 -5.59 1.74
N ASN A 116 -11.18 -6.27 0.77
CA ASN A 116 -11.84 -6.56 -0.50
C ASN A 116 -12.95 -7.60 -0.30
N LYS A 117 -13.95 -7.61 -1.18
CA LYS A 117 -15.05 -8.60 -1.14
C LYS A 117 -14.57 -10.03 -1.43
N LYS A 118 -13.57 -10.17 -2.30
CA LYS A 118 -12.87 -11.43 -2.59
C LYS A 118 -11.41 -11.28 -2.24
N ASP A 119 -10.80 -12.36 -1.81
CA ASP A 119 -9.36 -12.39 -1.53
C ASP A 119 -8.56 -12.54 -2.83
N PHE A 120 -7.71 -11.54 -3.10
CA PHE A 120 -6.74 -11.50 -4.19
C PHE A 120 -5.31 -11.30 -3.65
N SER A 121 -5.10 -11.55 -2.35
CA SER A 121 -3.80 -11.33 -1.70
C SER A 121 -2.66 -12.18 -2.28
N ASN A 122 -2.99 -13.21 -3.02
CA ASN A 122 -2.04 -14.06 -3.74
C ASN A 122 -1.71 -13.57 -5.17
N VAL A 123 -2.23 -12.40 -5.57
CA VAL A 123 -1.88 -11.77 -6.85
C VAL A 123 -0.84 -10.70 -6.58
N ARG A 124 0.26 -10.71 -7.34
CA ARG A 124 1.32 -9.70 -7.25
C ARG A 124 1.33 -8.83 -8.49
N ILE A 125 1.28 -7.52 -8.27
CA ILE A 125 1.32 -6.47 -9.30
C ILE A 125 2.30 -5.34 -8.92
N THR A 126 3.32 -5.67 -8.14
CA THR A 126 4.46 -4.79 -7.85
C THR A 126 5.44 -4.79 -9.01
N LEU A 127 6.31 -3.80 -9.09
CA LEU A 127 7.35 -3.64 -10.10
C LEU A 127 8.73 -3.69 -9.42
N ASP A 128 9.34 -4.88 -9.34
CA ASP A 128 10.65 -5.07 -8.74
C ASP A 128 11.69 -5.53 -9.76
N ASP A 129 11.27 -6.27 -10.80
CA ASP A 129 12.17 -6.82 -11.81
C ASP A 129 11.60 -6.74 -13.25
N GLN A 130 12.34 -7.27 -14.22
CA GLN A 130 11.95 -7.26 -15.63
C GLN A 130 10.73 -8.15 -15.91
N SER A 131 10.55 -9.22 -15.16
CA SER A 131 9.38 -10.10 -15.35
C SER A 131 8.11 -9.43 -14.90
N ASP A 132 8.19 -8.67 -13.79
CA ASP A 132 7.10 -7.81 -13.32
C ASP A 132 6.72 -6.76 -14.36
N LEU A 133 7.71 -6.07 -14.93
CA LEU A 133 7.46 -5.08 -15.97
C LEU A 133 6.72 -5.69 -17.18
N ASN A 134 7.12 -6.88 -17.61
CA ASN A 134 6.46 -7.58 -18.71
C ASN A 134 5.01 -7.92 -18.37
N PHE A 135 4.77 -8.44 -17.16
CA PHE A 135 3.43 -8.75 -16.68
C PHE A 135 2.55 -7.50 -16.52
N LEU A 136 3.08 -6.43 -15.94
CA LEU A 136 2.35 -5.16 -15.77
C LEU A 136 2.01 -4.51 -17.12
N ASN A 137 2.91 -4.57 -18.10
CA ASN A 137 2.63 -4.13 -19.47
C ASN A 137 1.50 -4.95 -20.11
N PHE A 138 1.48 -6.27 -19.90
CA PHE A 138 0.39 -7.12 -20.34
C PHE A 138 -0.94 -6.71 -19.68
N ILE A 139 -0.98 -6.57 -18.35
CA ILE A 139 -2.16 -6.09 -17.60
C ILE A 139 -2.65 -4.74 -18.15
N PHE A 140 -1.72 -3.80 -18.40
CA PHE A 140 -2.06 -2.48 -18.92
C PHE A 140 -2.71 -2.55 -20.31
N LYS A 141 -2.20 -3.40 -21.21
CA LYS A 141 -2.80 -3.65 -22.53
C LYS A 141 -4.20 -4.24 -22.39
N GLU A 142 -4.38 -5.24 -21.53
CA GLU A 142 -5.68 -5.87 -21.27
C GLU A 142 -6.71 -4.91 -20.65
N LEU A 143 -6.27 -3.92 -19.90
CA LEU A 143 -7.07 -2.79 -19.42
C LEU A 143 -7.29 -1.71 -20.49
N LYS A 144 -6.95 -1.98 -21.76
CA LYS A 144 -7.07 -1.07 -22.90
C LYS A 144 -6.31 0.24 -22.71
N GLN A 145 -5.15 0.19 -22.05
CA GLN A 145 -4.30 1.33 -21.72
C GLN A 145 -5.05 2.46 -20.96
N ASN A 146 -6.09 2.08 -20.23
CA ASN A 146 -6.89 3.02 -19.47
C ASN A 146 -6.25 3.27 -18.10
N ILE A 147 -5.64 4.44 -17.93
CA ILE A 147 -5.04 4.89 -16.67
C ILE A 147 -6.08 5.22 -15.58
N GLN A 148 -7.35 5.32 -15.94
CA GLN A 148 -8.46 5.55 -15.00
C GLN A 148 -9.17 4.24 -14.61
N PHE A 149 -8.47 3.10 -14.68
CA PHE A 149 -9.01 1.83 -14.20
C PHE A 149 -9.30 1.89 -12.70
N THR A 150 -10.17 1.00 -12.24
CA THR A 150 -10.43 0.79 -10.81
C THR A 150 -9.94 -0.58 -10.37
N TYR A 151 -9.69 -0.77 -9.07
CA TYR A 151 -9.38 -2.10 -8.52
C TYR A 151 -10.43 -3.16 -8.90
N LYS A 152 -11.69 -2.75 -9.12
CA LYS A 152 -12.77 -3.66 -9.59
C LYS A 152 -12.51 -4.13 -11.02
N ASN A 153 -12.05 -3.25 -11.91
CA ASN A 153 -11.69 -3.62 -13.27
C ASN A 153 -10.52 -4.61 -13.26
N LEU A 154 -9.50 -4.34 -12.46
CA LEU A 154 -8.36 -5.23 -12.29
C LEU A 154 -8.79 -6.59 -11.72
N ASN A 155 -9.59 -6.62 -10.66
CA ASN A 155 -10.11 -7.87 -10.09
C ASN A 155 -10.87 -8.71 -11.13
N ASN A 156 -11.70 -8.08 -11.97
CA ASN A 156 -12.43 -8.78 -13.04
C ASN A 156 -11.48 -9.33 -14.11
N LEU A 157 -10.45 -8.57 -14.46
CA LEU A 157 -9.40 -9.04 -15.38
C LEU A 157 -8.66 -10.25 -14.80
N ILE A 158 -8.21 -10.18 -13.55
CA ILE A 158 -7.53 -11.29 -12.86
C ILE A 158 -8.40 -12.56 -12.87
N ILE A 159 -9.69 -12.45 -12.56
CA ILE A 159 -10.62 -13.59 -12.59
C ILE A 159 -10.69 -14.19 -14.00
N ARG A 160 -10.75 -13.36 -15.04
CA ARG A 160 -10.79 -13.80 -16.44
C ARG A 160 -9.51 -14.52 -16.83
N LEU A 161 -8.33 -13.96 -16.49
CA LEU A 161 -7.02 -14.55 -16.80
C LEU A 161 -6.84 -15.91 -16.13
N ARG A 162 -7.21 -16.03 -14.86
CA ARG A 162 -7.18 -17.32 -14.14
C ARG A 162 -8.04 -18.40 -14.79
N LYS A 163 -9.20 -18.02 -15.35
CA LYS A 163 -10.09 -18.99 -16.06
C LYS A 163 -9.50 -19.46 -17.38
N ASN A 164 -8.68 -18.65 -18.02
CA ASN A 164 -8.15 -18.91 -19.35
C ASN A 164 -6.73 -19.49 -19.34
N ASN A 165 -6.22 -19.96 -18.20
CA ASN A 165 -4.84 -20.50 -18.02
C ASN A 165 -3.80 -19.60 -18.71
N SER A 166 -3.66 -18.36 -18.20
CA SER A 166 -2.73 -17.36 -18.74
C SER A 166 -1.28 -17.80 -18.58
N ASP A 167 -0.42 -17.47 -19.56
CA ASP A 167 1.05 -17.67 -19.51
C ASP A 167 1.75 -16.94 -18.33
N TYR A 168 1.03 -16.06 -17.65
CA TYR A 168 1.47 -15.32 -16.46
C TYR A 168 0.98 -15.92 -15.12
N GLU A 169 0.74 -17.22 -15.10
CA GLU A 169 0.18 -17.92 -13.92
C GLU A 169 1.04 -17.71 -12.66
N GLY A 170 2.38 -17.70 -12.78
CA GLY A 170 3.30 -17.45 -11.67
C GLY A 170 3.07 -16.12 -10.96
N ASN A 171 2.86 -15.03 -11.70
CA ASN A 171 2.58 -13.70 -11.13
C ASN A 171 1.16 -13.59 -10.54
N LEU A 172 0.21 -14.40 -11.06
CA LEU A 172 -1.17 -14.43 -10.56
C LEU A 172 -1.33 -15.24 -9.26
N PHE A 173 -0.33 -16.02 -8.88
CA PHE A 173 -0.37 -16.95 -7.74
C PHE A 173 0.84 -16.84 -6.82
N SER A 174 1.68 -15.81 -6.95
CA SER A 174 2.86 -15.69 -6.09
C SER A 174 2.45 -15.54 -4.62
N ASN A 175 3.00 -16.43 -3.77
CA ASN A 175 2.75 -16.44 -2.33
C ASN A 175 3.77 -15.59 -1.54
N GLU A 176 4.58 -14.79 -2.22
CA GLU A 176 5.67 -14.07 -1.57
C GLU A 176 5.21 -12.70 -1.05
N ARG A 177 4.44 -12.76 0.03
CA ARG A 177 4.39 -11.66 1.00
C ARG A 177 5.30 -12.02 2.17
N ASN A 178 6.57 -11.68 2.05
CA ASN A 178 7.51 -11.73 3.16
C ASN A 178 7.27 -10.59 4.16
#